data_b75f81fba49fc9e18daf5c4dd29ea161
#
_entry.id   b75f81fba49fc9e18daf5c4dd29ea161
#
_cell.length_a   1.000
_cell.length_b   1.000
_cell.length_c   1.000
_cell.angle_alpha   90.00
_cell.angle_beta   90.00
_cell.angle_gamma   90.00
#
_symmetry.space_group_name_H-M   'P 1'
#
loop_
_entity.id
_entity.type
_entity.pdbx_description
1 polymer ?
#
loop_
_entity_poly.entity_id
_entity_poly.type
_entity_poly.pdbx_seq_one_letter_code
_entity_poly.pdbx_strand_id
1 'polypeptide(L)'
;MARIAGVDLPKNKRGEIGLTYIYGIGPSTAQYILDKHSIDRSKKVHEWNDDDLNAIRNTITEEFKVEGQLRSEVQMSIKRLLDIACYRGLRHRKGLPVRGQPTKTNSRTRKGKRKTVAGKKKAAKK
;
A
#
# COMPACT_ATOMS: atom_id res chain seq x y z
N MET A 1 6.90 -21.65 -6.76
CA MET A 1 6.51 -20.21 -6.68
C MET A 1 6.56 -19.79 -5.23
N ALA A 2 7.35 -18.77 -4.89
CA ALA A 2 7.40 -18.30 -3.51
C ALA A 2 6.12 -17.50 -3.20
N ARG A 3 5.26 -18.05 -2.34
CA ARG A 3 4.04 -17.40 -1.86
C ARG A 3 4.16 -17.11 -0.38
N ILE A 4 4.03 -15.84 0.00
CA ILE A 4 4.15 -15.37 1.38
C ILE A 4 2.97 -14.45 1.70
N ALA A 5 2.33 -14.63 2.85
CA ALA A 5 1.15 -13.87 3.27
C ALA A 5 0.02 -13.81 2.21
N GLY A 6 -0.12 -14.88 1.41
CA GLY A 6 -1.11 -14.93 0.33
C GLY A 6 -0.71 -14.23 -0.97
N VAL A 7 0.47 -13.61 -1.04
CA VAL A 7 0.98 -12.87 -2.20
C VAL A 7 2.03 -13.69 -2.94
N ASP A 8 1.90 -13.79 -4.26
CA ASP A 8 2.90 -14.43 -5.12
C ASP A 8 4.03 -13.45 -5.42
N LEU A 9 5.25 -13.80 -5.01
CA LEU A 9 6.41 -12.95 -5.19
C LEU A 9 7.02 -13.09 -6.59
N PRO A 10 7.51 -12.00 -7.21
CA PRO A 10 8.14 -12.04 -8.52
C PRO A 10 9.48 -12.76 -8.47
N LYS A 11 9.61 -13.86 -9.22
CA LYS A 11 10.76 -14.77 -9.21
C LYS A 11 12.11 -14.09 -9.52
N ASN A 12 12.11 -13.15 -10.48
CA ASN A 12 13.32 -12.56 -11.03
C ASN A 12 13.80 -11.30 -10.30
N LYS A 13 13.11 -10.88 -9.24
CA LYS A 13 13.49 -9.72 -8.44
C LYS A 13 14.40 -10.12 -7.28
N ARG A 14 15.27 -9.19 -6.87
CA ARG A 14 16.07 -9.33 -5.64
C ARG A 14 15.14 -9.48 -4.43
N GLY A 15 15.56 -10.19 -3.43
CA GLY A 15 14.78 -10.48 -2.22
C GLY A 15 14.22 -9.23 -1.57
N GLU A 16 15.04 -8.20 -1.40
CA GLU A 16 14.63 -6.92 -0.82
C GLU A 16 13.47 -6.24 -1.59
N ILE A 17 13.50 -6.35 -2.93
CA ILE A 17 12.44 -5.79 -3.79
C ILE A 17 11.22 -6.74 -3.84
N GLY A 18 11.47 -8.04 -3.87
CA GLY A 18 10.39 -9.05 -3.87
C GLY A 18 9.47 -8.92 -2.68
N LEU A 19 10.01 -8.73 -1.48
CA LEU A 19 9.22 -8.58 -0.26
C LEU A 19 8.37 -7.30 -0.23
N THR A 20 8.77 -6.23 -0.90
CA THR A 20 7.96 -4.99 -0.96
C THR A 20 6.66 -5.14 -1.75
N TYR A 21 6.43 -6.25 -2.43
CA TYR A 21 5.14 -6.54 -3.06
C TYR A 21 4.05 -6.90 -2.04
N ILE A 22 4.44 -7.24 -0.81
CA ILE A 22 3.52 -7.52 0.28
C ILE A 22 3.09 -6.18 0.90
N TYR A 23 1.79 -5.92 0.94
CA TYR A 23 1.27 -4.69 1.56
C TYR A 23 1.60 -4.64 3.05
N GLY A 24 2.31 -3.60 3.45
CA GLY A 24 2.81 -3.42 4.82
C GLY A 24 4.32 -3.63 4.97
N ILE A 25 4.99 -4.20 3.96
CA ILE A 25 6.44 -4.36 3.95
C ILE A 25 7.06 -3.34 3.01
N GLY A 26 7.80 -2.39 3.59
CA GLY A 26 8.61 -1.42 2.85
C GLY A 26 10.06 -1.89 2.68
N PRO A 27 10.90 -1.11 1.96
CA PRO A 27 12.31 -1.46 1.76
C PRO A 27 13.07 -1.71 3.06
N SER A 28 12.89 -0.84 4.06
CA SER A 28 13.58 -0.98 5.36
C SER A 28 13.16 -2.25 6.10
N THR A 29 11.86 -2.56 6.09
CA THR A 29 11.34 -3.79 6.72
C THR A 29 11.80 -5.03 5.96
N ALA A 30 11.85 -4.99 4.64
CA ALA A 30 12.35 -6.08 3.81
C ALA A 30 13.83 -6.36 4.12
N GLN A 31 14.65 -5.33 4.22
CA GLN A 31 16.06 -5.45 4.59
C GLN A 31 16.22 -6.03 5.99
N TYR A 32 15.46 -5.52 6.97
CA TYR A 32 15.47 -6.05 8.33
C TYR A 32 15.17 -7.55 8.38
N ILE A 33 14.13 -8.01 7.67
CA ILE A 33 13.76 -9.43 7.64
C ILE A 33 14.87 -10.29 7.06
N LEU A 34 15.49 -9.86 5.95
CA LEU A 34 16.58 -10.59 5.31
C LEU A 34 17.84 -10.64 6.18
N ASP A 35 18.22 -9.51 6.78
CA ASP A 35 19.39 -9.42 7.67
C ASP A 35 19.23 -10.29 8.91
N LYS A 36 18.05 -10.33 9.51
CA LYS A 36 17.73 -11.15 10.68
C LYS A 36 18.01 -12.63 10.44
N HIS A 37 17.82 -13.11 9.23
CA HIS A 37 18.06 -14.49 8.84
C HIS A 37 19.36 -14.70 8.05
N SER A 38 20.22 -13.68 7.99
CA SER A 38 21.49 -13.71 7.25
C SER A 38 21.32 -14.10 5.77
N ILE A 39 20.20 -13.72 5.17
CA ILE A 39 19.90 -13.93 3.76
C ILE A 39 20.42 -12.75 2.96
N ASP A 40 21.22 -13.00 1.92
CA ASP A 40 21.72 -11.92 1.06
C ASP A 40 20.56 -11.18 0.40
N ARG A 41 20.52 -9.86 0.59
CA ARG A 41 19.51 -8.94 0.02
C ARG A 41 19.46 -8.99 -1.50
N SER A 42 20.61 -9.25 -2.14
CA SER A 42 20.76 -9.34 -3.60
C SER A 42 20.28 -10.66 -4.19
N LYS A 43 20.16 -11.69 -3.36
CA LYS A 43 19.68 -13.03 -3.75
C LYS A 43 18.29 -12.93 -4.35
N LYS A 44 18.07 -13.52 -5.51
CA LYS A 44 16.76 -13.50 -6.18
C LYS A 44 15.76 -14.41 -5.49
N VAL A 45 14.48 -14.04 -5.57
CA VAL A 45 13.39 -14.80 -4.91
C VAL A 45 13.36 -16.27 -5.32
N HIS A 46 13.72 -16.61 -6.56
CA HIS A 46 13.73 -18.02 -7.02
C HIS A 46 14.91 -18.83 -6.48
N GLU A 47 15.93 -18.19 -5.94
CA GLU A 47 17.13 -18.81 -5.37
C GLU A 47 16.98 -19.12 -3.87
N TRP A 48 15.88 -18.71 -3.25
CA TRP A 48 15.61 -18.98 -1.84
C TRP A 48 15.29 -20.45 -1.62
N ASN A 49 15.86 -21.00 -0.56
CA ASN A 49 15.57 -22.35 -0.10
C ASN A 49 14.23 -22.36 0.67
N ASP A 50 13.69 -23.56 0.90
CA ASP A 50 12.45 -23.70 1.70
C ASP A 50 12.65 -23.24 3.14
N ASP A 51 13.85 -23.40 3.71
CA ASP A 51 14.20 -22.90 5.04
C ASP A 51 14.19 -21.36 5.09
N ASP A 52 14.77 -20.70 4.07
CA ASP A 52 14.73 -19.23 3.93
C ASP A 52 13.26 -18.74 3.89
N LEU A 53 12.43 -19.42 3.08
CA LEU A 53 11.02 -19.06 2.94
C LEU A 53 10.23 -19.23 4.23
N ASN A 54 10.50 -20.30 4.99
CA ASN A 54 9.84 -20.57 6.26
C ASN A 54 10.27 -19.55 7.33
N ALA A 55 11.56 -19.23 7.39
CA ALA A 55 12.09 -18.22 8.29
C ALA A 55 11.46 -16.84 8.03
N ILE A 56 11.36 -16.44 6.77
CA ILE A 56 10.72 -15.17 6.36
C ILE A 56 9.22 -15.18 6.73
N ARG A 57 8.50 -16.28 6.46
CA ARG A 57 7.07 -16.41 6.80
C ARG A 57 6.82 -16.27 8.31
N ASN A 58 7.61 -16.95 9.12
CA ASN A 58 7.48 -16.92 10.58
C ASN A 58 7.68 -15.50 11.10
N THR A 59 8.75 -14.82 10.68
CA THR A 59 9.02 -13.44 11.09
C THR A 59 7.89 -12.49 10.66
N ILE A 60 7.37 -12.63 9.45
CA ILE A 60 6.27 -11.78 8.99
C ILE A 60 5.00 -12.03 9.82
N THR A 61 4.70 -13.28 10.15
CA THR A 61 3.50 -13.62 10.91
C THR A 61 3.59 -13.17 12.37
N GLU A 62 4.77 -13.26 12.97
CA GLU A 62 4.99 -12.94 14.39
C GLU A 62 5.13 -11.43 14.64
N GLU A 63 5.85 -10.72 13.77
CA GLU A 63 6.26 -9.34 14.05
C GLU A 63 5.48 -8.29 13.27
N PHE A 64 4.87 -8.66 12.15
CA PHE A 64 4.28 -7.67 11.24
C PHE A 64 2.81 -7.95 10.93
N LYS A 65 2.02 -6.89 10.94
CA LYS A 65 0.67 -6.92 10.38
C LYS A 65 0.76 -6.59 8.89
N VAL A 66 0.30 -7.50 8.06
CA VAL A 66 0.41 -7.35 6.59
C VAL A 66 -0.92 -7.63 5.91
N GLU A 67 -1.02 -7.25 4.65
CA GLU A 67 -2.13 -7.53 3.74
C GLU A 67 -3.53 -7.31 4.34
N GLY A 68 -4.35 -8.33 4.45
CA GLY A 68 -5.75 -8.22 4.87
C GLY A 68 -5.91 -7.64 6.27
N GLN A 69 -5.07 -8.04 7.20
CA GLN A 69 -5.11 -7.57 8.58
C GLN A 69 -4.80 -6.07 8.66
N LEU A 70 -3.74 -5.62 7.99
CA LEU A 70 -3.35 -4.21 7.96
C LEU A 70 -4.39 -3.37 7.21
N ARG A 71 -4.93 -3.87 6.08
CA ARG A 71 -5.98 -3.17 5.32
C ARG A 71 -7.23 -2.96 6.17
N SER A 72 -7.66 -3.99 6.89
CA SER A 72 -8.81 -3.93 7.81
C SER A 72 -8.56 -2.90 8.92
N GLU A 73 -7.39 -2.90 9.53
CA GLU A 73 -7.02 -1.94 10.58
C GLU A 73 -7.05 -0.48 10.06
N VAL A 74 -6.49 -0.24 8.88
CA VAL A 74 -6.53 1.09 8.25
C VAL A 74 -7.95 1.52 7.94
N GLN A 75 -8.79 0.61 7.42
CA GLN A 75 -10.19 0.91 7.13
C GLN A 75 -10.99 1.21 8.41
N MET A 76 -10.78 0.44 9.48
CA MET A 76 -11.41 0.72 10.77
C MET A 76 -10.97 2.06 11.35
N SER A 77 -9.70 2.41 11.21
CA SER A 77 -9.19 3.72 11.64
C SER A 77 -9.85 4.88 10.87
N ILE A 78 -10.03 4.73 9.55
CA ILE A 78 -10.74 5.72 8.73
C ILE A 78 -12.22 5.77 9.13
N LYS A 79 -12.88 4.62 9.31
CA LYS A 79 -14.27 4.55 9.75
C LYS A 79 -14.47 5.28 11.07
N ARG A 80 -13.59 5.06 12.06
CA ARG A 80 -13.63 5.77 13.33
C ARG A 80 -13.59 7.30 13.15
N LEU A 81 -12.73 7.81 12.26
CA LEU A 81 -12.68 9.24 11.96
C LEU A 81 -13.97 9.76 11.33
N LEU A 82 -14.61 8.94 10.49
CA LEU A 82 -15.91 9.27 9.86
C LEU A 82 -17.04 9.30 10.89
N ASP A 83 -17.06 8.35 11.82
CA ASP A 83 -18.10 8.22 12.86
C ASP A 83 -18.02 9.37 13.86
N ILE A 84 -16.79 9.79 14.24
CA ILE A 84 -16.55 10.96 15.10
C ILE A 84 -16.89 12.27 14.36
N ALA A 85 -17.07 12.25 13.02
CA ALA A 85 -17.32 13.44 12.20
C ALA A 85 -16.26 14.54 12.32
N CYS A 86 -15.02 14.19 12.64
CA CYS A 86 -13.92 15.15 12.74
C CYS A 86 -13.50 15.69 11.36
N TYR A 87 -12.73 16.79 11.34
CA TYR A 87 -12.27 17.40 10.08
C TYR A 87 -11.61 16.38 9.13
N ARG A 88 -10.71 15.53 9.63
CA ARG A 88 -10.06 14.48 8.82
C ARG A 88 -11.07 13.48 8.26
N GLY A 89 -12.07 13.08 9.04
CA GLY A 89 -13.15 12.21 8.61
C GLY A 89 -13.94 12.84 7.47
N LEU A 90 -14.35 14.09 7.59
CA LEU A 90 -15.04 14.82 6.51
C LEU A 90 -14.18 14.92 5.23
N ARG A 91 -12.86 15.09 5.37
CA ARG A 91 -11.95 15.08 4.23
C ARG A 91 -11.86 13.71 3.56
N HIS A 92 -11.83 12.62 4.33
CA HIS A 92 -11.90 11.26 3.80
C HIS A 92 -13.20 11.02 3.05
N ARG A 93 -14.35 11.41 3.61
CA ARG A 93 -15.68 11.29 2.97
C ARG A 93 -15.73 12.02 1.62
N LYS A 94 -15.14 13.20 1.54
CA LYS A 94 -15.11 14.02 0.31
C LYS A 94 -14.02 13.61 -0.68
N GLY A 95 -13.17 12.63 -0.37
CA GLY A 95 -12.03 12.25 -1.22
C GLY A 95 -11.00 13.37 -1.39
N LEU A 96 -10.81 14.19 -0.36
CA LEU A 96 -9.90 15.33 -0.37
C LEU A 96 -8.66 15.07 0.49
N PRO A 97 -7.55 15.80 0.28
CA PRO A 97 -6.37 15.71 1.15
C PRO A 97 -6.73 15.96 2.60
N VAL A 98 -6.16 15.18 3.52
CA VAL A 98 -6.49 15.20 4.94
C VAL A 98 -5.46 15.90 5.82
N ARG A 99 -4.29 16.26 5.25
CA ARG A 99 -3.16 16.86 5.95
C ARG A 99 -2.98 18.36 5.67
N GLY A 100 -4.04 19.07 5.37
CA GLY A 100 -4.00 20.52 5.16
C GLY A 100 -3.43 20.98 3.82
N GLN A 101 -3.17 20.08 2.85
CA GLN A 101 -2.68 20.47 1.54
C GLN A 101 -3.70 21.37 0.80
N PRO A 102 -3.23 22.38 0.02
CA PRO A 102 -4.10 23.23 -0.77
C PRO A 102 -4.82 22.43 -1.87
N THR A 103 -6.07 22.77 -2.13
CA THR A 103 -6.92 22.05 -3.10
C THR A 103 -7.31 22.87 -4.31
N LYS A 104 -6.92 24.16 -4.35
CA LYS A 104 -7.28 25.08 -5.44
C LYS A 104 -6.72 24.62 -6.79
N THR A 105 -5.46 24.23 -6.82
CA THR A 105 -4.74 23.93 -8.07
C THR A 105 -4.56 22.43 -8.33
N ASN A 106 -3.94 21.71 -7.42
CA ASN A 106 -3.48 20.33 -7.57
C ASN A 106 -4.30 19.34 -6.73
N SER A 107 -3.67 18.46 -5.96
CA SER A 107 -4.28 17.40 -5.14
C SER A 107 -4.86 16.26 -5.97
N ARG A 108 -4.27 15.99 -7.14
CA ARG A 108 -4.79 14.99 -8.08
C ARG A 108 -4.74 13.56 -7.55
N THR A 109 -3.78 13.24 -6.70
CA THR A 109 -3.68 11.91 -6.06
C THR A 109 -4.97 11.53 -5.35
N ARG A 110 -5.59 12.48 -4.62
CA ARG A 110 -6.86 12.22 -3.90
C ARG A 110 -8.09 12.53 -4.74
N LYS A 111 -8.09 13.60 -5.53
CA LYS A 111 -9.22 14.00 -6.37
C LYS A 111 -9.39 13.11 -7.61
N GLY A 112 -8.35 12.40 -8.03
CA GLY A 112 -8.33 11.64 -9.27
C GLY A 112 -8.07 12.51 -10.49
N LYS A 113 -8.20 11.91 -11.68
CA LYS A 113 -8.00 12.61 -12.96
C LYS A 113 -8.95 13.79 -13.10
N ARG A 114 -8.52 14.81 -13.85
CA ARG A 114 -9.39 15.94 -14.20
C ARG A 114 -10.58 15.42 -15.02
N LYS A 115 -11.78 15.72 -14.57
CA LYS A 115 -13.01 15.43 -15.33
C LYS A 115 -13.47 16.74 -15.95
N THR A 116 -13.65 16.74 -17.26
CA THR A 116 -14.25 17.86 -17.98
C THR A 116 -15.73 17.91 -17.58
N VAL A 117 -16.12 19.01 -16.97
CA VAL A 117 -17.57 19.31 -16.84
C VAL A 117 -17.97 19.81 -18.22
N ALA A 118 -18.76 19.02 -18.94
CA ALA A 118 -19.35 19.48 -20.19
C ALA A 118 -20.14 20.77 -19.88
N GLY A 119 -19.59 21.90 -20.31
CA GLY A 119 -20.29 23.18 -20.15
C GLY A 119 -21.64 23.05 -20.83
N LYS A 120 -22.71 23.48 -20.19
CA LYS A 120 -24.02 23.68 -20.78
C LYS A 120 -23.97 24.80 -21.85
N LYS A 121 -23.06 24.74 -22.80
CA LYS A 121 -23.15 25.55 -24.01
C LYS A 121 -24.33 25.01 -24.78
N LYS A 122 -25.49 25.65 -24.62
CA LYS A 122 -26.59 25.50 -25.59
C LYS A 122 -25.98 25.78 -26.96
N ALA A 123 -26.03 24.80 -27.85
CA ALA A 123 -25.69 25.03 -29.24
C ALA A 123 -26.47 26.25 -29.71
N ALA A 124 -25.76 27.21 -30.30
CA ALA A 124 -26.42 28.36 -30.92
C ALA A 124 -27.40 27.80 -31.97
N LYS A 125 -28.69 28.04 -31.79
CA LYS A 125 -29.66 27.72 -32.83
C LYS A 125 -29.25 28.52 -34.07
N LYS A 126 -28.92 27.84 -35.16
CA LYS A 126 -28.86 28.43 -36.49
C LYS A 126 -30.24 28.87 -36.92
#